data_781c905436b7cd92812d9579ef174470
#
_entry.id   781c905436b7cd92812d9579ef174470
#
_cell.length_a   1.000
_cell.length_b   1.000
_cell.length_c   1.000
_cell.angle_alpha   90.00
_cell.angle_beta   90.00
_cell.angle_gamma   90.00
#
_symmetry.space_group_name_H-M   'P 1'
#
loop_
_entity.id
_entity.type
_entity.pdbx_description
1 polymer ?
#
loop_
_entity_poly.entity_id
_entity_poly.type
_entity_poly.pdbx_seq_one_letter_code
_entity_poly.pdbx_strand_id
1 'polypeptide(L)'
;VVPFVSEMPKLHNTRGEEIVADLNGPESVYFFKTGLEPHIGEVSYFKVMSGKIKSGDDLTNADRGSKERIGQIFACAGANRIPVDELVAGDIGCTVKLKDVKTGNTLNGKDCEWRFDFIKYPNPKFSRAIKAVNTAETEKLMSALLRMHQEDPTWLVEQSKELRQTIVRGQGEFHLRTLKWRLENNEKLAIKFEPTRIPYRETITKMARAEYRHKKQSGGAGQFGEVHLIIEPYAEGMPDPTSYKINGQEFKINIKGREEINLEWGGKLVFINSVVGGAIDARFMPAILKGIMDRMEHGPLTGSYARDVRVIVYDGKMHPVDSNELSFMLAARNAFSAAFKEAGPKILEPIYDLEGYVPSDYMGDVGSDLQGRRA
;
A
#
# COMPACT_ATOMS: atom_id res chain seq x y z
N VAL A 1 2.86 30.01 31.35
CA VAL A 1 4.09 30.79 31.18
C VAL A 1 4.92 30.07 30.12
N VAL A 2 5.07 30.68 28.95
CA VAL A 2 5.95 30.15 27.91
C VAL A 2 7.39 30.34 28.39
N PRO A 3 8.23 29.30 28.48
CA PRO A 3 9.61 29.49 28.88
C PRO A 3 10.30 30.42 27.86
N PHE A 4 11.04 31.39 28.38
CA PHE A 4 11.88 32.25 27.53
C PHE A 4 12.93 31.37 26.86
N VAL A 5 12.90 31.30 25.54
CA VAL A 5 13.96 30.67 24.77
C VAL A 5 15.02 31.71 24.51
N SER A 6 16.20 31.54 25.10
CA SER A 6 17.31 32.52 24.99
C SER A 6 17.92 32.56 23.59
N GLU A 7 17.76 31.48 22.79
CA GLU A 7 18.25 31.38 21.41
C GLU A 7 17.18 30.72 20.54
N MET A 8 16.91 31.32 19.39
CA MET A 8 16.05 30.73 18.39
C MET A 8 16.82 29.60 17.71
N PRO A 9 16.21 28.42 17.51
CA PRO A 9 16.85 27.37 16.78
C PRO A 9 17.16 27.83 15.34
N LYS A 10 18.38 27.58 14.90
CA LYS A 10 18.81 27.89 13.53
C LYS A 10 18.09 26.99 12.56
N LEU A 11 17.52 27.58 11.52
CA LEU A 11 16.88 26.85 10.44
C LEU A 11 17.92 26.46 9.40
N HIS A 12 17.82 25.23 8.91
CA HIS A 12 18.69 24.71 7.84
C HIS A 12 17.84 24.17 6.71
N ASN A 13 18.33 24.31 5.49
CA ASN A 13 17.76 23.62 4.33
C ASN A 13 18.26 22.16 4.27
N THR A 14 17.78 21.37 3.32
CA THR A 14 18.17 19.96 3.13
C THR A 14 19.66 19.78 2.79
N ARG A 15 20.37 20.85 2.38
CA ARG A 15 21.82 20.84 2.12
C ARG A 15 22.65 21.16 3.37
N GLY A 16 21.98 21.45 4.53
CA GLY A 16 22.63 21.83 5.78
C GLY A 16 23.07 23.30 5.85
N GLU A 17 22.66 24.13 4.89
CA GLU A 17 22.94 25.57 4.90
C GLU A 17 22.04 26.28 5.89
N GLU A 18 22.61 27.16 6.74
CA GLU A 18 21.83 27.97 7.66
C GLU A 18 21.03 29.04 6.90
N ILE A 19 19.72 29.06 7.15
CA ILE A 19 18.80 30.01 6.53
C ILE A 19 18.49 31.11 7.51
N VAL A 20 18.84 32.32 7.15
CA VAL A 20 18.50 33.53 7.88
C VAL A 20 17.33 34.22 7.17
N ALA A 21 16.31 34.63 7.92
CA ALA A 21 15.22 35.40 7.36
C ALA A 21 15.74 36.77 6.93
N ASP A 22 15.96 36.94 5.63
CA ASP A 22 16.46 38.18 5.01
C ASP A 22 15.38 38.79 4.09
N LEU A 23 15.06 40.04 4.32
CA LEU A 23 14.08 40.81 3.54
C LEU A 23 14.50 41.01 2.07
N ASN A 24 15.82 41.03 1.83
CA ASN A 24 16.41 41.22 0.52
C ASN A 24 17.00 39.91 -0.06
N GLY A 25 16.79 38.80 0.65
CA GLY A 25 17.23 37.50 0.21
C GLY A 25 16.38 36.91 -0.90
N PRO A 26 16.73 35.74 -1.41
CA PRO A 26 15.97 35.07 -2.46
C PRO A 26 14.57 34.69 -1.95
N GLU A 27 13.59 34.74 -2.85
CA GLU A 27 12.21 34.42 -2.53
C GLU A 27 12.06 32.94 -2.23
N SER A 28 11.61 32.61 -1.00
CA SER A 28 11.35 31.23 -0.59
C SER A 28 10.23 31.17 0.45
N VAL A 29 9.29 30.24 0.24
CA VAL A 29 8.17 29.98 1.16
C VAL A 29 8.04 28.50 1.47
N TYR A 30 7.65 28.20 2.69
CA TYR A 30 7.41 26.82 3.17
C TYR A 30 5.96 26.64 3.58
N PHE A 31 5.28 25.68 2.96
CA PHE A 31 3.89 25.35 3.23
C PHE A 31 3.80 24.34 4.38
N PHE A 32 3.36 24.77 5.55
CA PHE A 32 3.37 23.95 6.75
C PHE A 32 2.01 23.38 7.15
N LYS A 33 0.92 23.86 6.54
CA LYS A 33 -0.44 23.41 6.87
C LYS A 33 -1.39 23.63 5.72
N THR A 34 -2.33 22.68 5.54
CA THR A 34 -3.50 22.81 4.67
C THR A 34 -4.75 22.78 5.55
N GLY A 35 -5.69 23.68 5.31
CA GLY A 35 -7.02 23.70 5.93
C GLY A 35 -8.09 23.55 4.87
N LEU A 36 -9.20 22.91 5.22
CA LEU A 36 -10.38 22.78 4.35
C LEU A 36 -11.51 23.62 4.92
N GLU A 37 -11.95 24.62 4.19
CA GLU A 37 -12.99 25.51 4.65
C GLU A 37 -14.26 25.42 3.79
N PRO A 38 -15.45 25.41 4.39
CA PRO A 38 -16.70 25.44 3.65
C PRO A 38 -16.73 26.64 2.69
N HIS A 39 -17.20 26.41 1.46
CA HIS A 39 -17.35 27.41 0.39
C HIS A 39 -16.08 28.00 -0.23
N ILE A 40 -14.91 27.84 0.40
CA ILE A 40 -13.63 28.33 -0.11
C ILE A 40 -12.80 27.18 -0.68
N GLY A 41 -12.88 26.01 -0.07
CA GLY A 41 -12.08 24.83 -0.41
C GLY A 41 -10.76 24.78 0.36
N GLU A 42 -9.71 24.41 -0.32
CA GLU A 42 -8.38 24.27 0.23
C GLU A 42 -7.73 25.63 0.49
N VAL A 43 -7.27 25.85 1.72
CA VAL A 43 -6.50 27.01 2.16
C VAL A 43 -5.13 26.54 2.57
N SER A 44 -4.10 27.03 1.89
CA SER A 44 -2.70 26.63 2.16
C SER A 44 -2.00 27.71 2.96
N TYR A 45 -1.53 27.33 4.16
CA TYR A 45 -0.80 28.20 5.07
C TYR A 45 0.70 28.05 4.85
N PHE A 46 1.39 29.17 4.77
CA PHE A 46 2.82 29.20 4.53
C PHE A 46 3.55 30.22 5.41
N LYS A 47 4.84 29.99 5.57
CA LYS A 47 5.78 30.95 6.14
C LYS A 47 6.73 31.44 5.05
N VAL A 48 6.95 32.74 4.98
CA VAL A 48 8.00 33.33 4.14
C VAL A 48 9.34 33.08 4.81
N MET A 49 10.19 32.27 4.21
CA MET A 49 11.48 31.88 4.77
C MET A 49 12.55 32.92 4.45
N SER A 50 12.48 33.57 3.30
CA SER A 50 13.38 34.63 2.85
C SER A 50 12.72 35.44 1.73
N GLY A 51 13.17 36.66 1.55
CA GLY A 51 12.67 37.56 0.51
C GLY A 51 11.30 38.13 0.82
N LYS A 52 10.55 38.39 -0.22
CA LYS A 52 9.19 38.95 -0.20
C LYS A 52 8.33 38.19 -1.21
N ILE A 53 7.07 37.98 -0.85
CA ILE A 53 6.09 37.30 -1.72
C ILE A 53 4.91 38.23 -1.95
N LYS A 54 4.51 38.36 -3.20
CA LYS A 54 3.38 39.20 -3.63
C LYS A 54 2.27 38.39 -4.29
N SER A 55 1.08 38.95 -4.25
CA SER A 55 -0.03 38.44 -5.07
C SER A 55 0.35 38.48 -6.55
N GLY A 56 0.24 37.33 -7.22
CA GLY A 56 0.56 37.19 -8.65
C GLY A 56 1.94 36.64 -8.96
N ASP A 57 2.80 36.42 -7.97
CA ASP A 57 4.15 35.84 -8.16
C ASP A 57 4.07 34.42 -8.71
N ASP A 58 5.00 34.11 -9.63
CA ASP A 58 5.20 32.77 -10.16
C ASP A 58 6.38 32.11 -9.45
N LEU A 59 6.09 31.09 -8.66
CA LEU A 59 7.07 30.33 -7.91
C LEU A 59 7.21 28.90 -8.47
N THR A 60 8.34 28.26 -8.19
CA THR A 60 8.61 26.88 -8.56
C THR A 60 8.57 26.00 -7.30
N ASN A 61 7.78 24.93 -7.33
CA ASN A 61 7.75 23.92 -6.27
C ASN A 61 9.04 23.08 -6.34
N ALA A 62 9.93 23.25 -5.37
CA ALA A 62 11.23 22.55 -5.32
C ALA A 62 11.10 21.03 -5.14
N ASP A 63 9.96 20.57 -4.59
CA ASP A 63 9.71 19.15 -4.32
C ASP A 63 9.14 18.41 -5.53
N ARG A 64 8.39 19.12 -6.40
CA ARG A 64 7.64 18.56 -7.52
C ARG A 64 8.07 19.06 -8.89
N GLY A 65 8.85 20.15 -8.94
CA GLY A 65 9.26 20.81 -10.19
C GLY A 65 8.13 21.54 -10.92
N SER A 66 6.93 21.62 -10.33
CA SER A 66 5.78 22.32 -10.93
C SER A 66 5.86 23.82 -10.68
N LYS A 67 5.32 24.60 -11.62
CA LYS A 67 5.17 26.06 -11.48
C LYS A 67 3.82 26.38 -10.87
N GLU A 68 3.82 27.23 -9.86
CA GLU A 68 2.63 27.70 -9.17
C GLU A 68 2.55 29.21 -9.20
N ARG A 69 1.38 29.71 -9.55
CA ARG A 69 1.09 31.13 -9.43
C ARG A 69 0.38 31.39 -8.12
N ILE A 70 0.99 32.22 -7.29
CA ILE A 70 0.41 32.65 -6.01
C ILE A 70 -0.74 33.60 -6.31
N GLY A 71 -1.95 33.21 -5.94
CA GLY A 71 -3.13 34.07 -6.06
C GLY A 71 -3.13 35.18 -5.01
N GLN A 72 -4.32 35.57 -4.56
CA GLN A 72 -4.44 36.52 -3.44
C GLN A 72 -3.79 35.91 -2.19
N ILE A 73 -2.97 36.69 -1.53
CA ILE A 73 -2.38 36.35 -0.22
C ILE A 73 -3.11 37.06 0.91
N PHE A 74 -3.14 36.42 2.09
CA PHE A 74 -3.85 36.92 3.24
C PHE A 74 -2.98 36.82 4.50
N ALA A 75 -3.03 37.82 5.34
CA ALA A 75 -2.62 37.74 6.76
C ALA A 75 -3.77 37.09 7.54
N CYS A 76 -3.45 36.11 8.39
CA CYS A 76 -4.44 35.32 9.12
C CYS A 76 -4.48 35.68 10.58
N ALA A 77 -5.66 36.06 11.05
CA ALA A 77 -5.94 36.34 12.47
C ALA A 77 -7.14 35.50 12.92
N GLY A 78 -6.85 34.28 13.39
CA GLY A 78 -7.89 33.27 13.68
C GLY A 78 -8.67 32.89 12.41
N ALA A 79 -9.99 33.08 12.45
CA ALA A 79 -10.86 32.84 11.30
C ALA A 79 -10.86 34.01 10.29
N ASN A 80 -10.33 35.16 10.66
CA ASN A 80 -10.32 36.34 9.80
C ASN A 80 -9.11 36.33 8.88
N ARG A 81 -9.34 36.59 7.60
CA ARG A 81 -8.33 36.75 6.56
C ARG A 81 -8.37 38.18 6.04
N ILE A 82 -7.25 38.84 6.18
CA ILE A 82 -7.07 40.22 5.73
C ILE A 82 -6.23 40.13 4.45
N PRO A 83 -6.79 40.53 3.28
CA PRO A 83 -5.99 40.57 2.05
C PRO A 83 -4.85 41.54 2.20
N VAL A 84 -3.67 41.13 1.75
CA VAL A 84 -2.46 41.94 1.73
C VAL A 84 -1.79 41.84 0.36
N ASP A 85 -1.02 42.86 0.00
CA ASP A 85 -0.34 42.89 -1.29
C ASP A 85 1.00 42.13 -1.25
N GLU A 86 1.68 42.16 -0.11
CA GLU A 86 2.95 41.46 0.10
C GLU A 86 3.07 40.89 1.52
N LEU A 87 3.86 39.85 1.67
CA LEU A 87 4.36 39.29 2.91
C LEU A 87 5.88 39.21 2.83
N VAL A 88 6.56 39.43 3.97
CA VAL A 88 8.03 39.48 4.03
C VAL A 88 8.61 38.35 4.84
N ALA A 89 9.92 38.13 4.74
CA ALA A 89 10.66 37.11 5.47
C ALA A 89 10.31 37.11 6.96
N GLY A 90 9.88 35.95 7.49
CA GLY A 90 9.37 35.75 8.86
C GLY A 90 7.86 35.74 8.97
N ASP A 91 7.12 36.36 8.03
CA ASP A 91 5.66 36.43 8.07
C ASP A 91 5.01 35.06 7.80
N ILE A 92 3.84 34.87 8.39
CA ILE A 92 2.95 33.77 8.14
C ILE A 92 1.70 34.28 7.42
N GLY A 93 1.39 33.65 6.29
CA GLY A 93 0.20 33.96 5.53
C GLY A 93 -0.52 32.72 5.02
N CYS A 94 -1.58 32.96 4.29
CA CYS A 94 -2.25 31.89 3.55
C CYS A 94 -2.67 32.34 2.14
N THR A 95 -2.88 31.37 1.28
CA THR A 95 -3.43 31.55 -0.05
C THR A 95 -4.40 30.42 -0.39
N VAL A 96 -5.14 30.57 -1.45
CA VAL A 96 -6.15 29.61 -1.90
C VAL A 96 -5.94 29.22 -3.36
N LYS A 97 -6.55 28.09 -3.78
CA LYS A 97 -6.58 27.66 -5.19
C LYS A 97 -5.21 27.32 -5.79
N LEU A 98 -4.28 26.81 -5.00
CA LEU A 98 -3.05 26.22 -5.52
C LEU A 98 -3.36 24.89 -6.22
N LYS A 99 -2.61 24.57 -7.27
CA LYS A 99 -2.87 23.39 -8.11
C LYS A 99 -2.18 22.13 -7.55
N ASP A 100 -0.89 22.26 -7.23
CA ASP A 100 -0.03 21.12 -6.89
C ASP A 100 0.89 21.42 -5.71
N VAL A 101 0.36 22.06 -4.67
CA VAL A 101 1.09 22.34 -3.44
C VAL A 101 0.50 21.54 -2.30
N LYS A 102 1.35 20.90 -1.50
CA LYS A 102 0.98 20.11 -0.32
C LYS A 102 1.74 20.60 0.90
N THR A 103 1.21 20.26 2.08
CA THR A 103 1.92 20.48 3.35
C THR A 103 3.32 19.83 3.28
N GLY A 104 4.34 20.59 3.66
CA GLY A 104 5.74 20.20 3.57
C GLY A 104 6.46 20.66 2.30
N ASN A 105 5.76 21.24 1.32
CA ASN A 105 6.40 21.71 0.09
C ASN A 105 7.09 23.07 0.28
N THR A 106 8.20 23.23 -0.43
CA THR A 106 8.95 24.49 -0.57
C THR A 106 8.70 25.08 -1.96
N LEU A 107 8.32 26.35 -2.02
CA LEU A 107 8.22 27.08 -3.28
C LEU A 107 9.24 28.21 -3.31
N ASN A 108 9.92 28.37 -4.42
CA ASN A 108 11.02 29.32 -4.59
C ASN A 108 10.80 30.24 -5.78
N GLY A 109 11.34 31.46 -5.69
CA GLY A 109 11.57 32.34 -6.82
C GLY A 109 12.65 31.80 -7.76
N LYS A 110 12.92 32.54 -8.85
CA LYS A 110 13.80 32.08 -9.95
C LYS A 110 15.24 31.79 -9.54
N ASP A 111 15.76 32.54 -8.55
CA ASP A 111 17.17 32.52 -8.15
C ASP A 111 17.40 31.72 -6.84
N CYS A 112 16.44 30.89 -6.45
CA CYS A 112 16.50 30.10 -5.23
C CYS A 112 16.24 28.62 -5.52
N GLU A 113 17.10 27.75 -4.98
CA GLU A 113 16.99 26.29 -5.07
C GLU A 113 16.86 25.64 -3.70
N TRP A 114 16.41 26.39 -2.70
CA TRP A 114 16.27 25.86 -1.37
C TRP A 114 15.16 24.84 -1.27
N ARG A 115 15.37 23.88 -0.37
CA ARG A 115 14.38 22.89 -0.01
C ARG A 115 14.43 22.67 1.49
N PHE A 116 13.29 22.63 2.14
CA PHE A 116 13.19 22.33 3.56
C PHE A 116 12.72 20.91 3.78
N ASP A 117 13.14 20.32 4.91
CA ASP A 117 12.71 18.99 5.28
C ASP A 117 11.19 18.94 5.52
N PHE A 118 10.59 17.82 5.13
CA PHE A 118 9.21 17.52 5.47
C PHE A 118 9.05 17.41 6.99
N ILE A 119 7.91 17.89 7.49
CA ILE A 119 7.55 17.71 8.89
C ILE A 119 7.45 16.22 9.19
N LYS A 120 8.25 15.73 10.14
CA LYS A 120 8.20 14.34 10.61
C LYS A 120 7.04 14.18 11.58
N TYR A 121 5.97 13.60 11.11
CA TYR A 121 4.84 13.26 11.97
C TYR A 121 5.11 11.97 12.75
N PRO A 122 4.57 11.83 13.97
CA PRO A 122 4.71 10.59 14.72
C PRO A 122 3.98 9.44 14.02
N ASN A 123 4.57 8.25 14.08
CA ASN A 123 3.95 7.06 13.52
C ASN A 123 2.60 6.76 14.22
N PRO A 124 1.57 6.37 13.48
CA PRO A 124 0.28 6.04 14.07
C PRO A 124 0.38 4.77 14.92
N LYS A 125 -0.26 4.80 16.10
CA LYS A 125 -0.22 3.70 17.07
C LYS A 125 -1.53 2.91 17.16
N PHE A 126 -2.59 3.37 16.51
CA PHE A 126 -3.91 2.77 16.59
C PHE A 126 -4.56 2.67 15.21
N SER A 127 -5.15 1.52 14.91
CA SER A 127 -5.77 1.25 13.61
C SER A 127 -7.17 0.64 13.75
N ARG A 128 -8.05 1.00 12.82
CA ARG A 128 -9.37 0.37 12.63
C ARG A 128 -9.70 0.30 11.15
N ALA A 129 -10.43 -0.72 10.79
CA ALA A 129 -11.11 -0.73 9.49
C ALA A 129 -12.35 0.18 9.56
N ILE A 130 -12.60 0.92 8.48
CA ILE A 130 -13.73 1.85 8.37
C ILE A 130 -14.57 1.49 7.15
N LYS A 131 -15.87 1.56 7.29
CA LYS A 131 -16.81 1.44 6.18
C LYS A 131 -17.99 2.40 6.32
N ALA A 132 -18.54 2.83 5.21
CA ALA A 132 -19.81 3.53 5.21
C ALA A 132 -20.93 2.55 5.62
N VAL A 133 -21.92 3.03 6.38
CA VAL A 133 -23.12 2.25 6.72
C VAL A 133 -23.91 1.97 5.45
N ASN A 134 -24.06 2.97 4.59
CA ASN A 134 -24.62 2.82 3.26
C ASN A 134 -23.50 2.57 2.24
N THR A 135 -23.50 1.41 1.59
CA THR A 135 -22.48 1.02 0.61
C THR A 135 -22.39 1.96 -0.61
N ALA A 136 -23.50 2.63 -0.97
CA ALA A 136 -23.51 3.62 -2.05
C ALA A 136 -22.66 4.87 -1.74
N GLU A 137 -22.33 5.12 -0.46
CA GLU A 137 -21.52 6.26 -0.02
C GLU A 137 -20.02 5.93 0.12
N THR A 138 -19.58 4.75 -0.32
CA THR A 138 -18.18 4.31 -0.18
C THR A 138 -17.20 5.26 -0.88
N GLU A 139 -17.50 5.73 -2.09
CA GLU A 139 -16.66 6.66 -2.82
C GLU A 139 -16.61 8.04 -2.16
N LYS A 140 -17.73 8.50 -1.63
CA LYS A 140 -17.83 9.75 -0.87
C LYS A 140 -16.99 9.66 0.41
N LEU A 141 -17.04 8.52 1.12
CA LEU A 141 -16.21 8.26 2.29
C LEU A 141 -14.72 8.32 1.94
N MET A 142 -14.30 7.66 0.86
CA MET A 142 -12.89 7.70 0.44
C MET A 142 -12.42 9.11 0.13
N SER A 143 -13.20 9.88 -0.61
CA SER A 143 -12.89 11.27 -0.93
C SER A 143 -12.80 12.14 0.33
N ALA A 144 -13.69 11.94 1.31
CA ALA A 144 -13.64 12.64 2.59
C ALA A 144 -12.39 12.28 3.41
N LEU A 145 -12.05 10.98 3.47
CA LEU A 145 -10.85 10.51 4.19
C LEU A 145 -9.56 11.08 3.59
N LEU A 146 -9.45 11.13 2.27
CA LEU A 146 -8.28 11.70 1.59
C LEU A 146 -8.16 13.21 1.84
N ARG A 147 -9.28 13.95 1.85
CA ARG A 147 -9.27 15.38 2.22
C ARG A 147 -8.83 15.57 3.67
N MET A 148 -9.36 14.76 4.59
CA MET A 148 -8.97 14.83 6.01
C MET A 148 -7.48 14.51 6.23
N HIS A 149 -6.93 13.56 5.48
CA HIS A 149 -5.48 13.29 5.49
C HIS A 149 -4.65 14.48 5.01
N GLN A 150 -5.13 15.24 4.02
CA GLN A 150 -4.45 16.46 3.57
C GLN A 150 -4.46 17.55 4.64
N GLU A 151 -5.54 17.66 5.41
CA GLU A 151 -5.68 18.62 6.51
C GLU A 151 -4.86 18.19 7.74
N ASP A 152 -4.88 16.91 8.07
CA ASP A 152 -4.13 16.31 9.17
C ASP A 152 -3.39 15.06 8.70
N PRO A 153 -2.10 15.17 8.31
CA PRO A 153 -1.30 14.05 7.84
C PRO A 153 -1.04 12.94 8.86
N THR A 154 -1.42 13.14 10.14
CA THR A 154 -1.32 12.09 11.17
C THR A 154 -2.44 11.05 11.08
N TRP A 155 -3.50 11.29 10.32
CA TRP A 155 -4.44 10.27 9.89
C TRP A 155 -3.95 9.60 8.61
N LEU A 156 -3.57 8.35 8.70
CA LEU A 156 -3.19 7.57 7.52
C LEU A 156 -4.39 6.75 7.05
N VAL A 157 -4.59 6.74 5.74
CA VAL A 157 -5.67 6.01 5.08
C VAL A 157 -5.06 5.02 4.10
N GLU A 158 -5.39 3.75 4.23
CA GLU A 158 -4.89 2.65 3.41
C GLU A 158 -6.05 1.81 2.88
N GLN A 159 -6.10 1.61 1.56
CA GLN A 159 -6.97 0.60 0.97
C GLN A 159 -6.21 -0.71 0.83
N SER A 160 -6.42 -1.63 1.76
CA SER A 160 -5.83 -2.95 1.70
C SER A 160 -6.63 -3.86 0.77
N LYS A 161 -6.07 -4.15 -0.42
CA LYS A 161 -6.64 -5.13 -1.36
C LYS A 161 -6.67 -6.52 -0.73
N GLU A 162 -5.61 -6.89 -0.03
CA GLU A 162 -5.46 -8.16 0.66
C GLU A 162 -6.56 -8.37 1.71
N LEU A 163 -6.72 -7.42 2.62
CA LEU A 163 -7.69 -7.52 3.70
C LEU A 163 -9.11 -7.15 3.25
N ARG A 164 -9.26 -6.58 2.05
CA ARG A 164 -10.51 -6.04 1.51
C ARG A 164 -11.17 -5.09 2.50
N GLN A 165 -10.34 -4.22 3.08
CA GLN A 165 -10.75 -3.23 4.06
C GLN A 165 -10.10 -1.88 3.76
N THR A 166 -10.81 -0.80 4.03
CA THR A 166 -10.21 0.52 4.19
C THR A 166 -9.78 0.66 5.63
N ILE A 167 -8.49 0.86 5.85
CA ILE A 167 -7.89 0.97 7.18
C ILE A 167 -7.54 2.42 7.42
N VAL A 168 -7.96 2.94 8.57
CA VAL A 168 -7.55 4.26 9.06
C VAL A 168 -6.68 4.07 10.29
N ARG A 169 -5.57 4.81 10.32
CA ARG A 169 -4.60 4.77 11.41
C ARG A 169 -4.46 6.17 12.00
N GLY A 170 -4.27 6.25 13.31
CA GLY A 170 -4.09 7.50 14.03
C GLY A 170 -3.29 7.32 15.30
N GLN A 171 -3.10 8.40 16.05
CA GLN A 171 -2.27 8.43 17.25
C GLN A 171 -2.87 7.67 18.44
N GLY A 172 -4.19 7.42 18.43
CA GLY A 172 -4.89 6.70 19.47
C GLY A 172 -6.38 6.60 19.18
N GLU A 173 -7.12 5.93 20.07
CA GLU A 173 -8.56 5.73 19.92
C GLU A 173 -9.33 7.06 19.85
N PHE A 174 -8.99 8.01 20.71
CA PHE A 174 -9.63 9.34 20.72
C PHE A 174 -9.45 10.06 19.38
N HIS A 175 -8.26 9.95 18.78
CA HIS A 175 -8.00 10.54 17.47
C HIS A 175 -8.94 9.96 16.39
N LEU A 176 -9.16 8.64 16.38
CA LEU A 176 -10.13 8.02 15.45
C LEU A 176 -11.59 8.36 15.79
N ARG A 177 -11.92 8.57 17.07
CA ARG A 177 -13.25 9.09 17.44
C ARG A 177 -13.49 10.49 16.89
N THR A 178 -12.47 11.34 16.90
CA THR A 178 -12.53 12.69 16.30
C THR A 178 -12.74 12.60 14.78
N LEU A 179 -12.04 11.67 14.09
CA LEU A 179 -12.28 11.40 12.69
C LEU A 179 -13.74 11.01 12.42
N LYS A 180 -14.28 10.08 13.22
CA LYS A 180 -15.68 9.65 13.12
C LYS A 180 -16.62 10.83 13.31
N TRP A 181 -16.42 11.62 14.35
CA TRP A 181 -17.25 12.78 14.64
C TRP A 181 -17.26 13.77 13.46
N ARG A 182 -16.10 14.05 12.85
CA ARG A 182 -16.01 14.92 11.68
C ARG A 182 -16.77 14.36 10.47
N LEU A 183 -16.63 13.05 10.19
CA LEU A 183 -17.34 12.40 9.09
C LEU A 183 -18.87 12.48 9.28
N GLU A 184 -19.36 12.24 10.50
CA GLU A 184 -20.79 12.23 10.79
C GLU A 184 -21.38 13.65 10.85
N ASN A 185 -20.66 14.63 11.44
CA ASN A 185 -21.19 15.97 11.66
C ASN A 185 -20.91 16.95 10.52
N ASN A 186 -19.74 16.88 9.89
CA ASN A 186 -19.36 17.81 8.83
C ASN A 186 -19.72 17.25 7.43
N GLU A 187 -19.37 15.98 7.17
CA GLU A 187 -19.59 15.33 5.87
C GLU A 187 -20.96 14.64 5.75
N LYS A 188 -21.71 14.53 6.86
CA LYS A 188 -22.99 13.82 6.95
C LYS A 188 -22.93 12.37 6.47
N LEU A 189 -21.81 11.69 6.79
CA LEU A 189 -21.54 10.30 6.45
C LEU A 189 -21.62 9.43 7.70
N ALA A 190 -22.60 8.52 7.71
CA ALA A 190 -22.68 7.50 8.75
C ALA A 190 -21.64 6.41 8.51
N ILE A 191 -20.76 6.18 9.49
CA ILE A 191 -19.67 5.20 9.37
C ILE A 191 -19.67 4.19 10.51
N LYS A 192 -19.06 3.03 10.24
CA LYS A 192 -18.80 2.00 11.24
C LYS A 192 -17.35 1.63 11.25
N PHE A 193 -16.76 1.56 12.46
CA PHE A 193 -15.46 0.95 12.67
C PHE A 193 -15.58 -0.56 12.90
N GLU A 194 -14.63 -1.29 12.34
CA GLU A 194 -14.47 -2.73 12.52
C GLU A 194 -13.02 -3.05 12.92
N PRO A 195 -12.76 -4.19 13.57
CA PRO A 195 -11.40 -4.65 13.76
C PRO A 195 -10.67 -4.81 12.42
N THR A 196 -9.40 -4.47 12.38
CA THR A 196 -8.55 -4.77 11.24
C THR A 196 -8.36 -6.28 11.15
N ARG A 197 -8.55 -6.85 9.97
CA ARG A 197 -8.29 -8.27 9.71
C ARG A 197 -6.80 -8.56 9.82
N ILE A 198 -6.47 -9.79 10.19
CA ILE A 198 -5.08 -10.25 10.26
C ILE A 198 -4.67 -10.76 8.87
N PRO A 199 -3.51 -10.35 8.33
CA PRO A 199 -3.04 -10.79 7.02
C PRO A 199 -2.42 -12.20 7.12
N TYR A 200 -3.27 -13.21 7.28
CA TYR A 200 -2.84 -14.60 7.25
C TYR A 200 -2.25 -14.97 5.88
N ARG A 201 -1.37 -15.97 5.86
CA ARG A 201 -0.83 -16.58 4.64
C ARG A 201 -1.17 -18.07 4.62
N GLU A 202 -1.19 -18.64 3.43
CA GLU A 202 -1.32 -20.08 3.25
C GLU A 202 0.00 -20.66 2.73
N THR A 203 0.35 -21.85 3.17
CA THR A 203 1.47 -22.63 2.65
C THR A 203 1.14 -24.11 2.70
N ILE A 204 2.02 -24.93 2.13
CA ILE A 204 1.90 -26.38 2.12
C ILE A 204 3.08 -27.01 2.86
N THR A 205 2.91 -28.24 3.36
CA THR A 205 3.94 -28.93 4.17
C THR A 205 4.48 -30.20 3.53
N LYS A 206 3.83 -30.70 2.52
CA LYS A 206 4.25 -31.91 1.79
C LYS A 206 3.97 -31.77 0.31
N MET A 207 4.61 -32.62 -0.47
CA MET A 207 4.36 -32.75 -1.90
C MET A 207 2.98 -33.35 -2.18
N ALA A 208 2.33 -32.84 -3.22
CA ALA A 208 1.11 -33.44 -3.77
C ALA A 208 1.07 -33.33 -5.29
N ARG A 209 0.32 -34.20 -5.91
CA ARG A 209 0.08 -34.25 -7.36
C ARG A 209 -1.40 -34.10 -7.63
N ALA A 210 -1.74 -33.31 -8.64
CA ALA A 210 -3.10 -33.27 -9.16
C ALA A 210 -3.11 -33.07 -10.68
N GLU A 211 -4.23 -33.43 -11.25
CA GLU A 211 -4.55 -33.18 -12.65
C GLU A 211 -5.95 -32.59 -12.76
N TYR A 212 -6.16 -31.74 -13.73
CA TYR A 212 -7.50 -31.21 -14.00
C TYR A 212 -7.70 -30.98 -15.49
N ARG A 213 -8.87 -31.45 -15.98
CA ARG A 213 -9.33 -31.24 -17.33
C ARG A 213 -10.45 -30.23 -17.37
N HIS A 214 -10.19 -29.08 -17.98
CA HIS A 214 -11.22 -28.11 -18.31
C HIS A 214 -11.82 -28.47 -19.67
N LYS A 215 -13.08 -28.80 -19.71
CA LYS A 215 -13.83 -29.04 -20.95
C LYS A 215 -15.18 -28.33 -20.85
N LYS A 216 -15.43 -27.43 -21.80
CA LYS A 216 -16.73 -26.76 -21.92
C LYS A 216 -17.11 -26.71 -23.39
N GLN A 217 -18.32 -27.14 -23.72
CA GLN A 217 -18.87 -27.14 -25.08
C GLN A 217 -20.24 -26.47 -25.02
N SER A 218 -20.35 -25.27 -25.57
CA SER A 218 -21.57 -24.48 -25.58
C SER A 218 -21.67 -23.77 -26.93
N GLY A 219 -22.13 -24.51 -27.98
CA GLY A 219 -22.39 -23.95 -29.31
C GLY A 219 -21.23 -23.14 -29.90
N GLY A 220 -20.51 -23.65 -30.90
CA GLY A 220 -19.33 -23.04 -31.51
C GLY A 220 -18.01 -23.64 -31.05
N ALA A 221 -16.90 -22.87 -31.09
CA ALA A 221 -15.58 -23.35 -30.67
C ALA A 221 -15.63 -23.72 -29.18
N GLY A 222 -15.22 -24.96 -28.87
CA GLY A 222 -15.16 -25.48 -27.49
C GLY A 222 -14.03 -24.86 -26.66
N GLN A 223 -13.98 -25.22 -25.39
CA GLN A 223 -12.86 -24.91 -24.48
C GLN A 223 -12.28 -26.23 -23.99
N PHE A 224 -11.00 -26.45 -24.22
CA PHE A 224 -10.31 -27.65 -23.77
C PHE A 224 -8.91 -27.33 -23.26
N GLY A 225 -8.55 -27.85 -22.11
CA GLY A 225 -7.19 -27.80 -21.56
C GLY A 225 -7.06 -28.79 -20.42
N GLU A 226 -5.99 -29.59 -20.41
CA GLU A 226 -5.70 -30.52 -19.32
C GLU A 226 -4.29 -30.26 -18.83
N VAL A 227 -4.12 -30.12 -17.53
CA VAL A 227 -2.86 -29.81 -16.86
C VAL A 227 -2.63 -30.81 -15.75
N HIS A 228 -1.45 -31.45 -15.76
CA HIS A 228 -0.96 -32.32 -14.69
C HIS A 228 0.21 -31.64 -14.01
N LEU A 229 0.13 -31.45 -12.69
CA LEU A 229 1.15 -30.77 -11.93
C LEU A 229 1.49 -31.47 -10.61
N ILE A 230 2.70 -31.22 -10.15
CA ILE A 230 3.19 -31.56 -8.82
C ILE A 230 3.46 -30.24 -8.11
N ILE A 231 3.08 -30.14 -6.85
CA ILE A 231 3.45 -29.03 -5.97
C ILE A 231 4.19 -29.52 -4.75
N GLU A 232 5.10 -28.72 -4.24
CA GLU A 232 5.82 -28.99 -3.01
C GLU A 232 6.20 -27.71 -2.28
N PRO A 233 6.48 -27.78 -0.98
CA PRO A 233 7.01 -26.64 -0.24
C PRO A 233 8.33 -26.18 -0.86
N TYR A 234 8.53 -24.86 -0.97
CA TYR A 234 9.78 -24.29 -1.45
C TYR A 234 10.48 -23.50 -0.37
N ALA A 235 11.79 -23.74 -0.24
CA ALA A 235 12.69 -22.93 0.57
C ALA A 235 13.81 -22.38 -0.32
N GLU A 236 14.25 -21.16 -0.04
CA GLU A 236 15.34 -20.55 -0.80
C GLU A 236 16.61 -21.40 -0.79
N GLY A 237 17.25 -21.54 -1.94
CA GLY A 237 18.42 -22.42 -2.10
C GLY A 237 18.09 -23.91 -2.28
N MET A 238 16.83 -24.30 -2.30
CA MET A 238 16.43 -25.68 -2.55
C MET A 238 16.81 -26.12 -3.96
N PRO A 239 17.53 -27.26 -4.13
CA PRO A 239 17.95 -27.73 -5.47
C PRO A 239 16.76 -28.08 -6.35
N ASP A 240 16.96 -27.99 -7.66
CA ASP A 240 15.93 -28.37 -8.61
C ASP A 240 15.72 -29.91 -8.62
N PRO A 241 14.48 -30.37 -8.76
CA PRO A 241 14.15 -31.79 -8.71
C PRO A 241 14.60 -32.51 -9.98
N THR A 242 15.10 -33.73 -9.82
CA THR A 242 15.43 -34.64 -10.93
C THR A 242 14.37 -35.70 -11.16
N SER A 243 13.73 -36.17 -10.10
CA SER A 243 12.61 -37.11 -10.15
C SER A 243 11.77 -37.07 -8.86
N TYR A 244 10.55 -37.54 -8.97
CA TYR A 244 9.66 -37.79 -7.83
C TYR A 244 9.12 -39.19 -7.82
N LYS A 245 9.05 -39.83 -6.66
CA LYS A 245 8.36 -41.10 -6.43
C LYS A 245 7.01 -40.83 -5.78
N ILE A 246 5.93 -41.07 -6.51
CA ILE A 246 4.56 -40.86 -6.03
C ILE A 246 3.76 -42.15 -6.26
N ASN A 247 3.22 -42.75 -5.19
CA ASN A 247 2.43 -43.97 -5.24
C ASN A 247 3.15 -45.13 -6.00
N GLY A 248 4.48 -45.24 -5.80
CA GLY A 248 5.29 -46.27 -6.46
C GLY A 248 5.69 -45.97 -7.90
N GLN A 249 5.22 -44.92 -8.51
CA GLN A 249 5.63 -44.44 -9.82
C GLN A 249 6.73 -43.39 -9.71
N GLU A 250 7.76 -43.53 -10.57
CA GLU A 250 8.83 -42.54 -10.70
C GLU A 250 8.52 -41.59 -11.85
N PHE A 251 8.47 -40.30 -11.52
CA PHE A 251 8.30 -39.19 -12.47
C PHE A 251 9.64 -38.49 -12.65
N LYS A 252 10.30 -38.71 -13.79
CA LYS A 252 11.53 -37.98 -14.15
C LYS A 252 11.16 -36.57 -14.57
N ILE A 253 11.88 -35.59 -13.99
CA ILE A 253 11.70 -34.17 -14.27
C ILE A 253 12.77 -33.72 -15.25
N ASN A 254 12.35 -33.32 -16.45
CA ASN A 254 13.21 -32.74 -17.45
C ASN A 254 12.89 -31.24 -17.58
N ILE A 255 13.67 -30.42 -16.93
CA ILE A 255 13.43 -28.97 -16.84
C ILE A 255 13.69 -28.31 -18.19
N LYS A 256 12.64 -27.81 -18.82
CA LYS A 256 12.68 -27.03 -20.06
C LYS A 256 12.62 -25.52 -19.82
N GLY A 257 12.08 -25.13 -18.71
CA GLY A 257 11.99 -23.74 -18.27
C GLY A 257 11.79 -23.66 -16.77
N ARG A 258 12.41 -22.67 -16.14
CA ARG A 258 12.30 -22.39 -14.71
C ARG A 258 12.13 -20.89 -14.50
N GLU A 259 11.11 -20.51 -13.78
CA GLU A 259 10.85 -19.13 -13.37
C GLU A 259 10.76 -19.07 -11.86
N GLU A 260 11.46 -18.13 -11.25
CA GLU A 260 11.39 -17.84 -9.82
C GLU A 260 10.79 -16.45 -9.64
N ILE A 261 9.65 -16.38 -8.98
CA ILE A 261 8.83 -15.19 -8.85
C ILE A 261 8.81 -14.77 -7.39
N ASN A 262 9.32 -13.58 -7.09
CA ASN A 262 9.12 -12.94 -5.79
C ASN A 262 7.68 -12.41 -5.73
N LEU A 263 6.91 -12.89 -4.76
CA LEU A 263 5.52 -12.52 -4.61
C LEU A 263 5.39 -11.14 -3.92
N GLU A 264 4.50 -10.30 -4.40
CA GLU A 264 4.26 -8.96 -3.83
C GLU A 264 3.88 -9.01 -2.33
N TRP A 265 3.22 -10.10 -1.92
CA TRP A 265 2.82 -10.34 -0.53
C TRP A 265 3.84 -11.13 0.31
N GLY A 266 5.06 -11.24 -0.21
CA GLY A 266 6.18 -11.94 0.41
C GLY A 266 6.22 -13.45 0.12
N GLY A 267 7.42 -13.99 0.14
CA GLY A 267 7.70 -15.37 -0.26
C GLY A 267 7.89 -15.54 -1.76
N LYS A 268 7.99 -16.79 -2.21
CA LYS A 268 8.33 -17.12 -3.60
C LYS A 268 7.37 -18.15 -4.21
N LEU A 269 7.22 -18.08 -5.51
CA LEU A 269 6.71 -19.13 -6.38
C LEU A 269 7.83 -19.57 -7.31
N VAL A 270 8.15 -20.86 -7.33
CA VAL A 270 9.02 -21.44 -8.37
C VAL A 270 8.16 -22.25 -9.32
N PHE A 271 8.15 -21.84 -10.59
CA PHE A 271 7.41 -22.50 -11.66
C PHE A 271 8.38 -23.24 -12.58
N ILE A 272 8.16 -24.55 -12.77
CA ILE A 272 8.98 -25.42 -13.61
C ILE A 272 8.11 -26.02 -14.71
N ASN A 273 8.53 -25.81 -15.95
CA ASN A 273 7.99 -26.51 -17.11
C ASN A 273 8.84 -27.75 -17.39
N SER A 274 8.23 -28.92 -17.25
CA SER A 274 8.83 -30.23 -17.54
C SER A 274 7.98 -31.05 -18.52
N VAL A 275 7.12 -30.39 -19.31
CA VAL A 275 6.25 -31.08 -20.30
C VAL A 275 7.08 -31.65 -21.41
N VAL A 276 6.91 -32.96 -21.69
CA VAL A 276 7.60 -33.70 -22.77
C VAL A 276 6.63 -34.05 -23.90
N GLY A 277 7.18 -34.36 -25.07
CA GLY A 277 6.40 -34.88 -26.21
C GLY A 277 5.39 -33.91 -26.84
N GLY A 278 5.43 -32.61 -26.50
CA GLY A 278 4.49 -31.64 -27.08
C GLY A 278 3.05 -31.78 -26.54
N ALA A 279 2.86 -32.43 -25.40
CA ALA A 279 1.54 -32.62 -24.76
C ALA A 279 0.81 -31.29 -24.52
N ILE A 280 1.56 -30.22 -24.19
CA ILE A 280 1.08 -28.84 -24.11
C ILE A 280 2.04 -27.99 -24.94
N ASP A 281 1.51 -27.13 -25.80
CA ASP A 281 2.29 -26.16 -26.55
C ASP A 281 2.89 -25.12 -25.58
N ALA A 282 4.16 -24.76 -25.76
CA ALA A 282 4.88 -23.82 -24.91
C ALA A 282 4.21 -22.43 -24.79
N ARG A 283 3.47 -22.02 -25.82
CA ARG A 283 2.70 -20.76 -25.81
C ARG A 283 1.66 -20.67 -24.70
N PHE A 284 1.20 -21.82 -24.16
CA PHE A 284 0.21 -21.86 -23.08
C PHE A 284 0.83 -21.81 -21.67
N MET A 285 2.17 -21.92 -21.54
CA MET A 285 2.83 -21.88 -20.22
C MET A 285 2.56 -20.56 -19.45
N PRO A 286 2.57 -19.38 -20.09
CA PRO A 286 2.22 -18.14 -19.40
C PRO A 286 0.77 -18.13 -18.89
N ALA A 287 -0.17 -18.72 -19.60
CA ALA A 287 -1.56 -18.83 -19.17
C ALA A 287 -1.72 -19.78 -17.97
N ILE A 288 -0.97 -20.90 -17.98
CA ILE A 288 -0.90 -21.85 -16.85
C ILE A 288 -0.34 -21.15 -15.62
N LEU A 289 0.78 -20.45 -15.74
CA LEU A 289 1.37 -19.66 -14.66
C LEU A 289 0.40 -18.61 -14.11
N LYS A 290 -0.28 -17.88 -14.98
CA LYS A 290 -1.30 -16.90 -14.60
C LYS A 290 -2.44 -17.55 -13.80
N GLY A 291 -2.89 -18.73 -14.17
CA GLY A 291 -3.92 -19.46 -13.43
C GLY A 291 -3.47 -19.90 -12.03
N ILE A 292 -2.20 -20.29 -11.89
CA ILE A 292 -1.59 -20.62 -10.60
C ILE A 292 -1.48 -19.37 -9.73
N MET A 293 -0.96 -18.27 -10.28
CA MET A 293 -0.84 -16.98 -9.58
C MET A 293 -2.18 -16.47 -9.08
N ASP A 294 -3.22 -16.47 -9.93
CA ASP A 294 -4.58 -16.08 -9.54
C ASP A 294 -5.09 -16.93 -8.35
N ARG A 295 -4.75 -18.23 -8.33
CA ARG A 295 -5.14 -19.09 -7.22
C ARG A 295 -4.30 -18.90 -5.97
N MET A 296 -3.06 -18.46 -6.10
CA MET A 296 -2.22 -18.08 -4.96
C MET A 296 -2.66 -16.77 -4.32
N GLU A 297 -3.16 -15.81 -5.11
CA GLU A 297 -3.79 -14.57 -4.59
C GLU A 297 -5.10 -14.85 -3.83
N HIS A 298 -5.76 -15.95 -4.15
CA HIS A 298 -7.01 -16.37 -3.53
C HIS A 298 -6.86 -17.77 -2.94
N GLY A 299 -5.98 -17.91 -1.96
CA GLY A 299 -5.53 -19.19 -1.39
C GLY A 299 -6.61 -20.27 -1.30
N PRO A 300 -6.27 -21.53 -1.62
CA PRO A 300 -7.25 -22.61 -1.71
C PRO A 300 -7.90 -23.03 -0.38
N LEU A 301 -7.33 -22.64 0.76
CA LEU A 301 -7.82 -23.03 2.08
C LEU A 301 -8.80 -22.00 2.65
N THR A 302 -8.38 -20.76 2.82
CA THR A 302 -9.14 -19.68 3.47
C THR A 302 -9.37 -18.47 2.57
N GLY A 303 -8.72 -18.44 1.41
CA GLY A 303 -8.67 -17.27 0.54
C GLY A 303 -7.58 -16.27 0.87
N SER A 304 -6.70 -16.61 1.83
CA SER A 304 -5.51 -15.82 2.15
C SER A 304 -4.40 -16.09 1.13
N TYR A 305 -3.50 -15.13 0.92
CA TYR A 305 -2.42 -15.29 -0.04
C TYR A 305 -1.53 -16.53 0.26
N ALA A 306 -1.32 -17.38 -0.75
CA ALA A 306 -0.41 -18.53 -0.65
C ALA A 306 1.03 -18.13 -0.98
N ARG A 307 2.03 -18.79 -0.34
CA ARG A 307 3.44 -18.50 -0.54
C ARG A 307 4.32 -19.73 -0.39
N ASP A 308 5.54 -19.62 -0.88
CA ASP A 308 6.62 -20.60 -0.73
C ASP A 308 6.25 -21.98 -1.28
N VAL A 309 5.85 -21.96 -2.56
CA VAL A 309 5.43 -23.15 -3.29
C VAL A 309 6.26 -23.30 -4.55
N ARG A 310 6.72 -24.53 -4.83
CA ARG A 310 7.25 -24.93 -6.14
C ARG A 310 6.21 -25.73 -6.88
N VAL A 311 5.96 -25.36 -8.15
CA VAL A 311 4.99 -26.00 -9.04
C VAL A 311 5.71 -26.53 -10.26
N ILE A 312 5.55 -27.82 -10.54
CA ILE A 312 6.11 -28.49 -11.69
C ILE A 312 4.96 -28.95 -12.58
N VAL A 313 4.86 -28.40 -13.78
CA VAL A 313 3.96 -28.89 -14.82
C VAL A 313 4.70 -29.92 -15.64
N TYR A 314 4.28 -31.17 -15.57
CA TYR A 314 5.02 -32.28 -16.18
C TYR A 314 4.28 -32.96 -17.36
N ASP A 315 2.95 -32.83 -17.44
CA ASP A 315 2.14 -33.41 -18.51
C ASP A 315 0.83 -32.66 -18.72
N GLY A 316 0.05 -33.03 -19.73
CA GLY A 316 -1.27 -32.48 -19.98
C GLY A 316 -1.80 -32.94 -21.35
N LYS A 317 -2.89 -32.32 -21.79
CA LYS A 317 -3.47 -32.55 -23.13
C LYS A 317 -3.99 -31.25 -23.70
N MET A 318 -3.79 -31.11 -25.01
CA MET A 318 -4.40 -30.07 -25.81
C MET A 318 -5.26 -30.63 -26.92
N HIS A 319 -6.24 -29.86 -27.38
CA HIS A 319 -7.05 -30.17 -28.55
C HIS A 319 -6.71 -29.17 -29.66
N PRO A 320 -6.46 -29.60 -30.91
CA PRO A 320 -6.00 -28.70 -31.98
C PRO A 320 -6.88 -27.45 -32.22
N VAL A 321 -8.19 -27.60 -32.00
CA VAL A 321 -9.18 -26.51 -32.28
C VAL A 321 -9.69 -25.84 -31.03
N ASP A 322 -9.95 -26.59 -29.93
CA ASP A 322 -10.66 -26.10 -28.76
C ASP A 322 -9.73 -25.61 -27.66
N SER A 323 -8.41 -25.76 -27.78
CA SER A 323 -7.45 -25.30 -26.78
C SER A 323 -7.13 -23.83 -26.95
N ASN A 324 -7.27 -23.08 -25.88
CA ASN A 324 -6.95 -21.66 -25.78
C ASN A 324 -6.35 -21.32 -24.40
N GLU A 325 -5.82 -20.10 -24.27
CA GLU A 325 -5.19 -19.62 -23.03
C GLU A 325 -6.13 -19.68 -21.82
N LEU A 326 -7.41 -19.30 -21.99
CA LEU A 326 -8.39 -19.33 -20.91
C LEU A 326 -8.62 -20.75 -20.40
N SER A 327 -8.68 -21.74 -21.30
CA SER A 327 -8.86 -23.16 -20.93
C SER A 327 -7.71 -23.67 -20.09
N PHE A 328 -6.47 -23.35 -20.46
CA PHE A 328 -5.28 -23.74 -19.71
C PHE A 328 -5.13 -22.98 -18.39
N MET A 329 -5.48 -21.70 -18.36
CA MET A 329 -5.53 -20.90 -17.13
C MET A 329 -6.49 -21.52 -16.11
N LEU A 330 -7.72 -21.88 -16.55
CA LEU A 330 -8.72 -22.50 -15.68
C LEU A 330 -8.32 -23.93 -15.28
N ALA A 331 -7.73 -24.72 -16.18
CA ALA A 331 -7.23 -26.05 -15.86
C ALA A 331 -6.13 -26.00 -14.80
N ALA A 332 -5.15 -25.14 -14.96
CA ALA A 332 -4.05 -24.95 -14.02
C ALA A 332 -4.53 -24.45 -12.64
N ARG A 333 -5.44 -23.47 -12.62
CA ARG A 333 -6.06 -22.95 -11.41
C ARG A 333 -6.73 -24.06 -10.59
N ASN A 334 -7.49 -24.92 -11.24
CA ASN A 334 -8.21 -26.00 -10.58
C ASN A 334 -7.29 -27.15 -10.17
N ALA A 335 -6.32 -27.52 -11.01
CA ALA A 335 -5.31 -28.52 -10.68
C ALA A 335 -4.47 -28.09 -9.47
N PHE A 336 -4.01 -26.83 -9.44
CA PHE A 336 -3.31 -26.26 -8.28
C PHE A 336 -4.17 -26.28 -7.02
N SER A 337 -5.44 -25.92 -7.13
CA SER A 337 -6.38 -25.94 -6.00
C SER A 337 -6.57 -27.35 -5.42
N ALA A 338 -6.66 -28.36 -6.28
CA ALA A 338 -6.78 -29.75 -5.87
C ALA A 338 -5.50 -30.24 -5.18
N ALA A 339 -4.34 -30.03 -5.81
CA ALA A 339 -3.05 -30.42 -5.24
C ALA A 339 -2.79 -29.72 -3.88
N PHE A 340 -3.10 -28.43 -3.77
CA PHE A 340 -2.87 -27.64 -2.56
C PHE A 340 -3.63 -28.22 -1.35
N LYS A 341 -4.87 -28.65 -1.54
CA LYS A 341 -5.69 -29.27 -0.47
C LYS A 341 -5.10 -30.57 0.05
N GLU A 342 -4.42 -31.33 -0.82
CA GLU A 342 -3.78 -32.60 -0.47
C GLU A 342 -2.35 -32.44 0.05
N ALA A 343 -1.73 -31.29 -0.20
CA ALA A 343 -0.35 -31.01 0.17
C ALA A 343 -0.15 -30.63 1.65
N GLY A 344 -1.11 -30.94 2.52
CA GLY A 344 -1.03 -30.58 3.94
C GLY A 344 -0.98 -29.08 4.18
N PRO A 345 -2.02 -28.35 3.74
CA PRO A 345 -2.03 -26.90 3.82
C PRO A 345 -2.03 -26.42 5.27
N LYS A 346 -1.33 -25.30 5.50
CA LYS A 346 -1.28 -24.60 6.80
C LYS A 346 -1.50 -23.11 6.62
N ILE A 347 -2.03 -22.51 7.69
CA ILE A 347 -2.14 -21.08 7.83
C ILE A 347 -0.91 -20.57 8.58
N LEU A 348 -0.28 -19.54 8.05
CA LEU A 348 0.81 -18.82 8.69
C LEU A 348 0.26 -17.53 9.28
N GLU A 349 0.59 -17.29 10.54
CA GLU A 349 0.32 -16.04 11.25
C GLU A 349 1.44 -15.03 10.99
N PRO A 350 1.14 -13.73 10.88
CA PRO A 350 2.19 -12.72 10.82
C PRO A 350 2.89 -12.62 12.17
N ILE A 351 4.23 -12.52 12.13
CA ILE A 351 5.05 -12.23 13.31
C ILE A 351 5.47 -10.77 13.21
N TYR A 352 5.30 -10.03 14.29
CA TYR A 352 5.64 -8.61 14.40
C TYR A 352 6.73 -8.39 15.43
N ASP A 353 7.65 -7.48 15.16
CA ASP A 353 8.52 -6.91 16.18
C ASP A 353 7.73 -5.88 16.97
N LEU A 354 7.70 -6.03 18.31
CA LEU A 354 6.99 -5.16 19.21
C LEU A 354 7.97 -4.39 20.09
N GLU A 355 7.91 -3.07 20.00
CA GLU A 355 8.61 -2.17 20.92
C GLU A 355 7.59 -1.43 21.79
N GLY A 356 7.68 -1.61 23.10
CA GLY A 356 6.77 -1.02 24.06
C GLY A 356 7.50 -0.19 25.11
N TYR A 357 7.02 1.02 25.35
CA TYR A 357 7.48 1.91 26.43
C TYR A 357 6.44 1.92 27.54
N VAL A 358 6.81 1.41 28.70
CA VAL A 358 5.92 1.30 29.86
C VAL A 358 6.62 1.83 31.12
N PRO A 359 5.87 2.41 32.09
CA PRO A 359 6.43 2.69 33.40
C PRO A 359 6.96 1.42 34.08
N SER A 360 8.03 1.54 34.87
CA SER A 360 8.70 0.41 35.54
C SER A 360 7.75 -0.47 36.34
N ASP A 361 6.75 0.12 36.98
CA ASP A 361 5.77 -0.57 37.82
C ASP A 361 4.89 -1.56 37.06
N TYR A 362 4.72 -1.38 35.74
CA TYR A 362 3.90 -2.24 34.86
C TYR A 362 4.72 -3.22 34.01
N MET A 363 6.06 -3.23 34.15
CA MET A 363 6.92 -4.07 33.30
C MET A 363 6.63 -5.56 33.50
N GLY A 364 6.39 -6.00 34.73
CA GLY A 364 6.07 -7.39 35.06
C GLY A 364 4.73 -7.84 34.48
N ASP A 365 3.71 -7.01 34.58
CA ASP A 365 2.36 -7.31 34.06
C ASP A 365 2.36 -7.39 32.54
N VAL A 366 3.03 -6.45 31.87
CA VAL A 366 3.16 -6.44 30.41
C VAL A 366 3.98 -7.64 29.92
N GLY A 367 5.09 -7.99 30.60
CA GLY A 367 5.89 -9.17 30.28
C GLY A 367 5.08 -10.46 30.38
N SER A 368 4.28 -10.60 31.43
CA SER A 368 3.40 -11.76 31.63
C SER A 368 2.30 -11.87 30.57
N ASP A 369 1.69 -10.74 30.18
CA ASP A 369 0.67 -10.71 29.13
C ASP A 369 1.28 -11.08 27.76
N LEU A 370 2.48 -10.57 27.44
CA LEU A 370 3.18 -10.90 26.20
C LEU A 370 3.53 -12.39 26.11
N GLN A 371 4.06 -12.97 27.20
CA GLN A 371 4.31 -14.42 27.26
C GLN A 371 3.03 -15.24 27.05
N GLY A 372 1.92 -14.82 27.65
CA GLY A 372 0.60 -15.43 27.43
C GLY A 372 0.14 -15.37 25.96
N ARG A 373 0.60 -14.40 25.20
CA ARG A 373 0.34 -14.22 23.75
C ARG A 373 1.37 -14.88 22.86
N ARG A 374 2.34 -15.62 23.40
CA ARG A 374 3.45 -16.27 22.67
C ARG A 374 4.45 -15.29 22.03
N ALA A 375 4.66 -14.13 22.63
CA ALA A 375 5.68 -13.18 22.24
C ALA A 375 7.03 -13.48 22.92
#